data_42408e68b0b07dd051ca19ecbab798fe
#
_entry.id   42408e68b0b07dd051ca19ecbab798fe
#
_cell.length_a   1.000
_cell.length_b   1.000
_cell.length_c   1.000
_cell.angle_alpha   90.00
_cell.angle_beta   90.00
_cell.angle_gamma   90.00
#
_symmetry.space_group_name_H-M   'P 1'
#
loop_
_entity.id
_entity.type
_entity.pdbx_description
1 polymer ?
#
loop_
_entity_poly.entity_id
_entity_poly.type
_entity_poly.pdbx_seq_one_letter_code
_entity_poly.pdbx_strand_id
1 'polypeptide(L)'
;MDKKKSEFDKVFSAWDILVIAFGAMIGWGWVVSSGDWIQRGGVLGAMIGFALGGVMIFFVGLTYAELTAAMPQCGGEHVFSYKAMGPIGSFICTWAIVLGYVSVVCFEACALPTIITYIYPGFLKGYLYTVAGFDIYASWLAVAILVAIFMTIINILGAKTAAVLQTVLTVIIGGVGLLLIASSVITGDVANLEPQLFVGDSASTVIKSVFSVAVVTPFFFIGFDVIPQAAEEINVPLKKIGKIMILSIVLAVVFYALIIFGVGYVMSPADIESSLSGSGLVTADAMAKAFNSSVMSKVLIVGGMCGIITSWNSFLIGGSRAMYSMAESYMIPRPFSKLHKKHKTPVNALLLIGGLSVAAPFLGRKMLVWIVDAGNFGCCLAYCMVAASFIILRTKAPEMARPYKVKHYKIVGAIAVLMSGFMVVMYMIPGSGSTLVVQEWAMVGGWSILGVVFCIGCKLKYKEKFASHIDVEVEELNTEPDAVTTTLEKALETVRSEKVEKEETPAIDFSYFLPVNIVFGSGKVKKAGELTKPYGKKALIVTGRSSAKKSGIYDKVKDSLEAAGLTTVMYDKVSQNPLTTTAEEGAAFAKENHCDVVVAIGGGSIMDCAKAIAFLSKN
;
A
#
# COMPACT_ATOMS: atom_id res chain seq x y z
N MET A 1 3.69 -30.10 6.08
CA MET A 1 3.34 -29.60 4.73
C MET A 1 4.54 -28.83 4.24
N ASP A 2 5.12 -29.25 3.12
CA ASP A 2 6.23 -28.53 2.52
C ASP A 2 5.73 -27.17 2.04
N LYS A 3 6.37 -26.09 2.50
CA LYS A 3 6.06 -24.73 2.08
C LYS A 3 6.64 -24.52 0.68
N LYS A 4 5.85 -23.96 -0.23
CA LYS A 4 6.31 -23.59 -1.58
C LYS A 4 7.11 -22.29 -1.49
N LYS A 5 8.25 -22.19 -2.19
CA LYS A 5 8.94 -20.90 -2.37
C LYS A 5 8.11 -19.98 -3.27
N SER A 6 8.12 -18.67 -2.98
CA SER A 6 7.49 -17.70 -3.85
C SER A 6 8.10 -17.72 -5.25
N GLU A 7 7.25 -17.60 -6.27
CA GLU A 7 7.67 -17.49 -7.67
C GLU A 7 7.81 -16.03 -8.12
N PHE A 8 7.40 -15.07 -7.28
CA PHE A 8 7.51 -13.65 -7.55
C PHE A 8 8.89 -13.10 -7.18
N ASP A 9 9.33 -12.09 -7.91
CA ASP A 9 10.55 -11.34 -7.58
C ASP A 9 10.23 -10.24 -6.55
N LYS A 10 11.03 -10.10 -5.50
CA LYS A 10 10.90 -9.03 -4.51
C LYS A 10 11.45 -7.72 -5.07
N VAL A 11 10.57 -6.87 -5.61
CA VAL A 11 10.92 -5.65 -6.35
C VAL A 11 10.42 -4.36 -5.72
N PHE A 12 9.40 -4.41 -4.83
CA PHE A 12 8.80 -3.22 -4.25
C PHE A 12 9.53 -2.78 -2.98
N SER A 13 10.12 -1.60 -3.02
CA SER A 13 10.69 -0.91 -1.86
C SER A 13 9.59 -0.32 -0.95
N ALA A 14 9.98 0.22 0.20
CA ALA A 14 9.07 0.94 1.10
C ALA A 14 8.38 2.14 0.42
N TRP A 15 9.13 2.84 -0.44
CA TRP A 15 8.59 3.95 -1.23
C TRP A 15 7.59 3.47 -2.27
N ASP A 16 7.90 2.39 -3.00
CA ASP A 16 6.99 1.85 -4.02
C ASP A 16 5.64 1.46 -3.43
N ILE A 17 5.61 0.74 -2.30
CA ILE A 17 4.35 0.36 -1.65
C ILE A 17 3.58 1.57 -1.10
N LEU A 18 4.28 2.60 -0.60
CA LEU A 18 3.63 3.84 -0.15
C LEU A 18 2.95 4.55 -1.32
N VAL A 19 3.67 4.74 -2.44
CA VAL A 19 3.12 5.44 -3.61
C VAL A 19 2.07 4.63 -4.36
N ILE A 20 2.13 3.29 -4.35
CA ILE A 20 1.10 2.42 -4.91
C ILE A 20 -0.21 2.62 -4.13
N ALA A 21 -0.17 2.54 -2.81
CA ALA A 21 -1.36 2.70 -1.98
C ALA A 21 -1.87 4.15 -1.97
N PHE A 22 -1.01 5.11 -1.69
CA PHE A 22 -1.38 6.52 -1.65
C PHE A 22 -1.86 7.03 -3.02
N GLY A 23 -1.13 6.71 -4.09
CA GLY A 23 -1.50 7.09 -5.45
C GLY A 23 -2.79 6.42 -5.95
N ALA A 24 -3.13 5.21 -5.46
CA ALA A 24 -4.44 4.60 -5.72
C ALA A 24 -5.58 5.39 -5.06
N MET A 25 -5.39 5.79 -3.79
CA MET A 25 -6.38 6.53 -3.02
C MET A 25 -6.60 7.97 -3.50
N ILE A 26 -5.55 8.69 -3.93
CA ILE A 26 -5.65 10.09 -4.39
C ILE A 26 -5.92 10.21 -5.90
N GLY A 27 -6.67 9.29 -6.50
CA GLY A 27 -7.02 9.32 -7.93
C GLY A 27 -7.62 10.64 -8.42
N TRP A 28 -8.52 10.58 -9.38
CA TRP A 28 -9.17 11.78 -9.97
C TRP A 28 -10.26 12.40 -9.07
N GLY A 29 -10.79 11.67 -8.08
CA GLY A 29 -11.98 12.02 -7.32
C GLY A 29 -11.95 13.40 -6.67
N TRP A 30 -10.81 13.83 -6.12
CA TRP A 30 -10.67 15.14 -5.48
C TRP A 30 -10.73 16.31 -6.48
N VAL A 31 -10.42 16.07 -7.75
CA VAL A 31 -10.50 17.11 -8.78
C VAL A 31 -11.95 17.36 -9.19
N VAL A 32 -12.75 16.31 -9.29
CA VAL A 32 -14.12 16.39 -9.83
C VAL A 32 -15.18 16.57 -8.75
N SER A 33 -14.95 16.05 -7.52
CA SER A 33 -16.02 15.93 -6.52
C SER A 33 -15.89 16.89 -5.34
N SER A 34 -14.79 17.63 -5.17
CA SER A 34 -14.61 18.52 -4.01
C SER A 34 -15.67 19.63 -3.92
N GLY A 35 -16.10 20.17 -5.06
CA GLY A 35 -17.22 21.14 -5.09
C GLY A 35 -18.53 20.53 -4.61
N ASP A 36 -18.82 19.33 -5.03
CA ASP A 36 -20.02 18.56 -4.65
C ASP A 36 -20.03 18.26 -3.14
N TRP A 37 -18.87 17.88 -2.58
CA TRP A 37 -18.74 17.65 -1.13
C TRP A 37 -18.97 18.90 -0.32
N ILE A 38 -18.41 20.05 -0.79
CA ILE A 38 -18.62 21.35 -0.14
C ILE A 38 -20.07 21.78 -0.26
N GLN A 39 -20.70 21.59 -1.42
CA GLN A 39 -22.12 21.93 -1.61
C GLN A 39 -23.04 21.10 -0.70
N ARG A 40 -22.72 19.81 -0.48
CA ARG A 40 -23.51 18.91 0.39
C ARG A 40 -23.29 19.15 1.88
N GLY A 41 -22.04 19.30 2.30
CA GLY A 41 -21.65 19.32 3.70
C GLY A 41 -21.22 20.68 4.26
N GLY A 42 -20.90 21.62 3.39
CA GLY A 42 -20.07 22.77 3.74
C GLY A 42 -18.58 22.39 3.83
N VAL A 43 -17.72 23.37 3.91
CA VAL A 43 -16.26 23.11 3.94
C VAL A 43 -15.86 22.27 5.15
N LEU A 44 -16.21 22.71 6.36
CA LEU A 44 -15.88 22.01 7.59
C LEU A 44 -16.68 20.70 7.72
N GLY A 45 -17.96 20.71 7.31
CA GLY A 45 -18.78 19.51 7.32
C GLY A 45 -18.24 18.42 6.36
N ALA A 46 -17.76 18.79 5.19
CA ALA A 46 -17.11 17.85 4.26
C ALA A 46 -15.76 17.32 4.81
N MET A 47 -14.94 18.19 5.42
CA MET A 47 -13.71 17.76 6.10
C MET A 47 -14.00 16.75 7.22
N ILE A 48 -15.02 17.00 8.05
CA ILE A 48 -15.45 16.09 9.11
C ILE A 48 -15.98 14.78 8.50
N GLY A 49 -16.73 14.84 7.40
CA GLY A 49 -17.21 13.67 6.66
C GLY A 49 -16.05 12.79 6.19
N PHE A 50 -15.01 13.39 5.60
CA PHE A 50 -13.79 12.68 5.20
C PHE A 50 -12.99 12.14 6.40
N ALA A 51 -12.93 12.87 7.51
CA ALA A 51 -12.31 12.39 8.73
C ALA A 51 -13.06 11.18 9.31
N LEU A 52 -14.40 11.17 9.31
CA LEU A 52 -15.21 10.03 9.77
C LEU A 52 -15.00 8.79 8.90
N GLY A 53 -15.04 8.95 7.56
CA GLY A 53 -14.72 7.85 6.65
C GLY A 53 -13.27 7.39 6.78
N GLY A 54 -12.34 8.33 6.96
CA GLY A 54 -10.94 8.04 7.25
C GLY A 54 -10.75 7.24 8.53
N VAL A 55 -11.51 7.52 9.60
CA VAL A 55 -11.51 6.72 10.84
C VAL A 55 -11.95 5.28 10.56
N MET A 56 -13.02 5.08 9.77
CA MET A 56 -13.45 3.74 9.38
C MET A 56 -12.31 2.98 8.68
N ILE A 57 -11.76 3.59 7.62
CA ILE A 57 -10.68 2.97 6.84
C ILE A 57 -9.41 2.76 7.69
N PHE A 58 -9.12 3.64 8.64
CA PHE A 58 -8.00 3.46 9.58
C PHE A 58 -8.17 2.19 10.43
N PHE A 59 -9.36 1.95 10.98
CA PHE A 59 -9.61 0.73 11.75
C PHE A 59 -9.58 -0.52 10.88
N VAL A 60 -10.14 -0.47 9.67
CA VAL A 60 -10.02 -1.56 8.68
C VAL A 60 -8.54 -1.77 8.32
N GLY A 61 -7.81 -0.71 8.00
CA GLY A 61 -6.38 -0.74 7.68
C GLY A 61 -5.51 -1.36 8.77
N LEU A 62 -5.84 -1.13 10.06
CA LEU A 62 -5.16 -1.79 11.18
C LEU A 62 -5.33 -3.32 11.13
N THR A 63 -6.51 -3.83 10.75
CA THR A 63 -6.73 -5.28 10.62
C THR A 63 -5.92 -5.85 9.47
N TYR A 64 -5.90 -5.15 8.33
CA TYR A 64 -5.07 -5.51 7.18
C TYR A 64 -3.58 -5.46 7.49
N ALA A 65 -3.11 -4.42 8.18
CA ALA A 65 -1.72 -4.25 8.55
C ALA A 65 -1.17 -5.42 9.37
N GLU A 66 -1.95 -5.92 10.34
CA GLU A 66 -1.56 -7.10 11.10
C GLU A 66 -1.61 -8.38 10.28
N LEU A 67 -2.68 -8.58 9.52
CA LEU A 67 -2.86 -9.81 8.73
C LEU A 67 -1.82 -9.91 7.60
N THR A 68 -1.51 -8.80 6.93
CA THR A 68 -0.46 -8.76 5.90
C THR A 68 0.92 -9.06 6.48
N ALA A 69 1.25 -8.50 7.64
CA ALA A 69 2.52 -8.78 8.30
C ALA A 69 2.61 -10.23 8.81
N ALA A 70 1.48 -10.83 9.23
CA ALA A 70 1.43 -12.21 9.71
C ALA A 70 1.39 -13.25 8.58
N MET A 71 0.83 -12.89 7.43
CA MET A 71 0.62 -13.77 6.27
C MET A 71 0.99 -13.02 4.99
N PRO A 72 2.28 -12.77 4.72
CA PRO A 72 2.75 -11.94 3.60
C PRO A 72 2.74 -12.72 2.27
N GLN A 73 1.59 -13.28 1.91
CA GLN A 73 1.39 -14.06 0.68
C GLN A 73 0.55 -13.27 -0.32
N CYS A 74 0.82 -13.50 -1.61
CA CYS A 74 0.08 -12.94 -2.72
C CYS A 74 -1.43 -13.27 -2.59
N GLY A 75 -2.27 -12.28 -2.87
CA GLY A 75 -3.73 -12.42 -2.79
C GLY A 75 -4.33 -12.07 -1.43
N GLY A 76 -3.56 -11.49 -0.50
CA GLY A 76 -4.00 -10.89 0.76
C GLY A 76 -5.30 -11.44 1.34
N GLU A 77 -6.45 -10.84 0.96
CA GLU A 77 -7.79 -11.23 1.44
C GLU A 77 -8.10 -12.70 1.22
N HIS A 78 -7.58 -13.29 0.12
CA HIS A 78 -7.75 -14.71 -0.17
C HIS A 78 -7.16 -15.56 0.95
N VAL A 79 -5.92 -15.24 1.33
CA VAL A 79 -5.18 -15.97 2.36
C VAL A 79 -5.81 -15.75 3.74
N PHE A 80 -6.14 -14.51 4.08
CA PHE A 80 -6.68 -14.14 5.39
C PHE A 80 -8.03 -14.80 5.64
N SER A 81 -8.94 -14.67 4.68
CA SER A 81 -10.29 -15.24 4.77
C SER A 81 -10.28 -16.76 4.64
N TYR A 82 -9.34 -17.36 3.89
CA TYR A 82 -9.20 -18.81 3.82
C TYR A 82 -8.85 -19.40 5.19
N LYS A 83 -7.84 -18.85 5.85
CA LYS A 83 -7.41 -19.34 7.17
C LYS A 83 -8.45 -19.09 8.26
N ALA A 84 -9.23 -18.00 8.16
CA ALA A 84 -10.26 -17.65 9.13
C ALA A 84 -11.56 -18.39 8.92
N MET A 85 -12.10 -18.39 7.70
CA MET A 85 -13.47 -18.79 7.36
C MET A 85 -13.53 -19.99 6.39
N GLY A 86 -12.38 -20.47 5.93
CA GLY A 86 -12.29 -21.61 5.01
C GLY A 86 -12.58 -21.22 3.54
N PRO A 87 -12.70 -22.23 2.65
CA PRO A 87 -12.76 -22.04 1.21
C PRO A 87 -13.90 -21.13 0.72
N ILE A 88 -15.10 -21.31 1.26
CA ILE A 88 -16.28 -20.54 0.83
C ILE A 88 -16.12 -19.06 1.24
N GLY A 89 -15.70 -18.79 2.48
CA GLY A 89 -15.44 -17.45 2.94
C GLY A 89 -14.34 -16.76 2.11
N SER A 90 -13.28 -17.49 1.79
CA SER A 90 -12.21 -16.99 0.93
C SER A 90 -12.70 -16.66 -0.48
N PHE A 91 -13.50 -17.52 -1.09
CA PHE A 91 -14.04 -17.28 -2.43
C PHE A 91 -14.89 -16.00 -2.45
N ILE A 92 -15.84 -15.87 -1.51
CA ILE A 92 -16.74 -14.70 -1.45
C ILE A 92 -15.94 -13.42 -1.22
N CYS A 93 -15.04 -13.41 -0.25
CA CYS A 93 -14.22 -12.24 0.09
C CYS A 93 -13.37 -11.78 -1.10
N THR A 94 -12.65 -12.71 -1.73
CA THR A 94 -11.74 -12.38 -2.83
C THR A 94 -12.49 -12.04 -4.11
N TRP A 95 -13.60 -12.73 -4.41
CA TRP A 95 -14.41 -12.44 -5.58
C TRP A 95 -15.10 -11.08 -5.49
N ALA A 96 -15.46 -10.66 -4.26
CA ALA A 96 -16.00 -9.34 -3.99
C ALA A 96 -14.96 -8.22 -4.19
N ILE A 97 -13.73 -8.38 -3.68
CA ILE A 97 -12.68 -7.36 -3.88
C ILE A 97 -12.22 -7.28 -5.34
N VAL A 98 -12.18 -8.40 -6.07
CA VAL A 98 -11.85 -8.41 -7.51
C VAL A 98 -12.89 -7.63 -8.31
N LEU A 99 -14.19 -7.69 -7.97
CA LEU A 99 -15.21 -6.84 -8.58
C LEU A 99 -14.86 -5.36 -8.40
N GLY A 100 -14.45 -4.96 -7.19
CA GLY A 100 -14.01 -3.60 -6.90
C GLY A 100 -12.87 -3.16 -7.81
N TYR A 101 -11.81 -3.96 -7.88
CA TYR A 101 -10.63 -3.61 -8.69
C TYR A 101 -10.95 -3.55 -10.20
N VAL A 102 -11.69 -4.52 -10.71
CA VAL A 102 -12.11 -4.55 -12.12
C VAL A 102 -12.98 -3.34 -12.45
N SER A 103 -13.90 -2.97 -11.55
CA SER A 103 -14.82 -1.85 -11.75
C SER A 103 -14.05 -0.53 -11.90
N VAL A 104 -13.07 -0.28 -11.04
CA VAL A 104 -12.24 0.93 -11.13
C VAL A 104 -11.40 0.92 -12.40
N VAL A 105 -10.75 -0.19 -12.75
CA VAL A 105 -9.96 -0.31 -13.99
C VAL A 105 -10.81 -0.02 -15.25
N CYS A 106 -12.05 -0.49 -15.28
CA CYS A 106 -13.01 -0.20 -16.35
C CYS A 106 -13.44 1.27 -16.39
N PHE A 107 -13.68 1.86 -15.23
CA PHE A 107 -14.08 3.27 -15.09
C PHE A 107 -12.96 4.21 -15.54
N GLU A 108 -11.72 3.96 -15.13
CA GLU A 108 -10.57 4.81 -15.46
C GLU A 108 -10.30 4.84 -16.98
N ALA A 109 -10.58 3.75 -17.68
CA ALA A 109 -10.48 3.69 -19.15
C ALA A 109 -11.38 4.70 -19.85
N CYS A 110 -12.51 5.08 -19.26
CA CYS A 110 -13.42 6.09 -19.79
C CYS A 110 -13.20 7.47 -19.19
N ALA A 111 -12.73 7.53 -17.96
CA ALA A 111 -12.48 8.80 -17.29
C ALA A 111 -11.40 9.60 -18.02
N LEU A 112 -10.29 8.98 -18.39
CA LEU A 112 -9.15 9.67 -19.01
C LEU A 112 -9.50 10.40 -20.31
N PRO A 113 -10.11 9.77 -21.36
CA PRO A 113 -10.48 10.50 -22.55
C PRO A 113 -11.58 11.52 -22.33
N THR A 114 -12.45 11.34 -21.33
CA THR A 114 -13.44 12.33 -20.94
C THR A 114 -12.77 13.61 -20.42
N ILE A 115 -11.70 13.49 -19.66
CA ILE A 115 -10.99 14.65 -19.12
C ILE A 115 -10.26 15.43 -20.20
N ILE A 116 -9.80 14.79 -21.27
CA ILE A 116 -9.21 15.47 -22.43
C ILE A 116 -10.18 16.51 -23.00
N THR A 117 -11.48 16.27 -22.95
CA THR A 117 -12.49 17.22 -23.45
C THR A 117 -12.50 18.56 -22.70
N TYR A 118 -12.10 18.59 -21.42
CA TYR A 118 -11.98 19.83 -20.66
C TYR A 118 -10.76 20.67 -21.08
N ILE A 119 -9.69 20.02 -21.58
CA ILE A 119 -8.49 20.72 -22.06
C ILE A 119 -8.69 21.15 -23.50
N TYR A 120 -9.30 20.29 -24.32
CA TYR A 120 -9.52 20.48 -25.75
C TYR A 120 -10.95 20.06 -26.14
N PRO A 121 -11.93 20.98 -26.10
CA PRO A 121 -13.33 20.69 -26.43
C PRO A 121 -13.54 20.12 -27.86
N GLY A 122 -12.70 20.49 -28.83
CA GLY A 122 -12.71 19.96 -30.17
C GLY A 122 -12.19 18.54 -30.37
N PHE A 123 -11.88 17.84 -29.26
CA PHE A 123 -11.37 16.47 -29.27
C PHE A 123 -12.37 15.44 -29.78
N LEU A 124 -13.69 15.63 -29.49
CA LEU A 124 -14.74 14.70 -29.87
C LEU A 124 -15.01 14.76 -31.38
N LYS A 125 -14.55 13.75 -32.14
CA LYS A 125 -14.74 13.60 -33.58
C LYS A 125 -15.20 12.19 -33.94
N GLY A 126 -16.04 12.10 -34.98
CA GLY A 126 -16.52 10.82 -35.47
C GLY A 126 -17.53 10.19 -34.51
N TYR A 127 -18.74 10.78 -34.43
CA TYR A 127 -19.85 10.18 -33.68
C TYR A 127 -20.15 8.76 -34.20
N LEU A 128 -20.31 7.82 -33.30
CA LEU A 128 -20.58 6.41 -33.58
C LEU A 128 -22.01 6.02 -33.19
N TYR A 129 -22.35 6.17 -31.93
CA TYR A 129 -23.68 5.82 -31.39
C TYR A 129 -23.86 6.41 -29.96
N THR A 130 -25.10 6.36 -29.47
CA THR A 130 -25.44 6.79 -28.10
C THR A 130 -25.85 5.59 -27.25
N VAL A 131 -25.29 5.47 -26.04
CA VAL A 131 -25.65 4.44 -25.03
C VAL A 131 -26.03 5.11 -23.73
N ALA A 132 -27.23 4.80 -23.23
CA ALA A 132 -27.75 5.33 -21.95
C ALA A 132 -27.66 6.87 -21.85
N GLY A 133 -27.83 7.58 -22.99
CA GLY A 133 -27.75 9.04 -23.07
C GLY A 133 -26.33 9.61 -23.10
N PHE A 134 -25.32 8.78 -23.32
CA PHE A 134 -23.93 9.21 -23.55
C PHE A 134 -23.50 8.94 -25.00
N ASP A 135 -23.04 9.98 -25.68
CA ASP A 135 -22.60 9.91 -27.07
C ASP A 135 -21.17 9.37 -27.15
N ILE A 136 -20.98 8.30 -27.92
CA ILE A 136 -19.69 7.67 -28.15
C ILE A 136 -19.09 8.22 -29.45
N TYR A 137 -17.86 8.75 -29.35
CA TYR A 137 -17.09 9.28 -30.47
C TYR A 137 -15.87 8.41 -30.75
N ALA A 138 -15.50 8.26 -32.01
CA ALA A 138 -14.37 7.45 -32.43
C ALA A 138 -13.04 7.91 -31.80
N SER A 139 -12.80 9.23 -31.74
CA SER A 139 -11.60 9.78 -31.10
C SER A 139 -11.53 9.47 -29.59
N TRP A 140 -12.67 9.58 -28.89
CA TRP A 140 -12.78 9.27 -27.46
C TRP A 140 -12.53 7.78 -27.21
N LEU A 141 -13.16 6.91 -28.00
CA LEU A 141 -13.02 5.46 -27.91
C LEU A 141 -11.60 4.99 -28.25
N ALA A 142 -10.98 5.59 -29.28
CA ALA A 142 -9.60 5.26 -29.66
C ALA A 142 -8.61 5.54 -28.53
N VAL A 143 -8.70 6.69 -27.86
CA VAL A 143 -7.83 7.01 -26.73
C VAL A 143 -8.08 6.06 -25.56
N ALA A 144 -9.35 5.77 -25.22
CA ALA A 144 -9.70 4.82 -24.17
C ALA A 144 -9.03 3.45 -24.40
N ILE A 145 -9.17 2.91 -25.61
CA ILE A 145 -8.62 1.60 -25.99
C ILE A 145 -7.08 1.62 -25.98
N LEU A 146 -6.46 2.64 -26.58
CA LEU A 146 -5.00 2.74 -26.64
C LEU A 146 -4.36 2.81 -25.26
N VAL A 147 -4.94 3.61 -24.36
CA VAL A 147 -4.43 3.72 -22.99
C VAL A 147 -4.69 2.43 -22.20
N ALA A 148 -5.84 1.77 -22.38
CA ALA A 148 -6.13 0.48 -21.72
C ALA A 148 -5.12 -0.60 -22.13
N ILE A 149 -4.79 -0.68 -23.42
CA ILE A 149 -3.76 -1.58 -23.94
C ILE A 149 -2.39 -1.21 -23.36
N PHE A 150 -2.02 0.08 -23.37
CA PHE A 150 -0.76 0.57 -22.82
C PHE A 150 -0.60 0.20 -21.34
N MET A 151 -1.61 0.45 -20.51
CA MET A 151 -1.59 0.13 -19.09
C MET A 151 -1.47 -1.37 -18.82
N THR A 152 -2.16 -2.18 -19.64
CA THR A 152 -2.06 -3.64 -19.57
C THR A 152 -0.65 -4.11 -19.92
N ILE A 153 -0.05 -3.58 -20.98
CA ILE A 153 1.32 -3.93 -21.42
C ILE A 153 2.34 -3.54 -20.34
N ILE A 154 2.27 -2.32 -19.77
CA ILE A 154 3.18 -1.87 -18.72
C ILE A 154 3.17 -2.83 -17.52
N ASN A 155 2.00 -3.30 -17.11
CA ASN A 155 1.84 -4.25 -16.02
C ASN A 155 2.35 -5.66 -16.36
N ILE A 156 2.27 -6.08 -17.64
CA ILE A 156 2.85 -7.34 -18.10
C ILE A 156 4.39 -7.27 -18.15
N LEU A 157 4.95 -6.13 -18.54
CA LEU A 157 6.40 -5.92 -18.66
C LEU A 157 7.13 -5.92 -17.30
N GLY A 158 6.42 -5.91 -16.19
CA GLY A 158 6.98 -6.17 -14.87
C GLY A 158 6.53 -5.21 -13.78
N ALA A 159 6.47 -5.73 -12.57
CA ALA A 159 6.05 -4.98 -11.38
C ALA A 159 6.94 -3.75 -11.12
N LYS A 160 8.26 -3.86 -11.36
CA LYS A 160 9.19 -2.73 -11.23
C LYS A 160 8.90 -1.60 -12.21
N THR A 161 8.57 -1.92 -13.47
CA THR A 161 8.20 -0.91 -14.48
C THR A 161 6.91 -0.20 -14.08
N ALA A 162 5.91 -0.94 -13.62
CA ALA A 162 4.67 -0.39 -13.09
C ALA A 162 4.90 0.51 -11.87
N ALA A 163 5.81 0.14 -10.95
CA ALA A 163 6.17 0.93 -9.77
C ALA A 163 6.88 2.24 -10.12
N VAL A 164 7.77 2.25 -11.11
CA VAL A 164 8.43 3.49 -11.58
C VAL A 164 7.41 4.46 -12.16
N LEU A 165 6.51 3.98 -13.02
CA LEU A 165 5.41 4.78 -13.55
C LEU A 165 4.55 5.35 -12.41
N GLN A 166 4.17 4.50 -11.46
CA GLN A 166 3.40 4.88 -10.28
C GLN A 166 4.08 6.00 -9.49
N THR A 167 5.37 5.86 -9.21
CA THR A 167 6.14 6.86 -8.45
C THR A 167 6.14 8.22 -9.13
N VAL A 168 6.48 8.28 -10.42
CA VAL A 168 6.52 9.53 -11.18
C VAL A 168 5.17 10.23 -11.16
N LEU A 169 4.10 9.50 -11.44
CA LEU A 169 2.76 10.06 -11.53
C LEU A 169 2.19 10.45 -10.17
N THR A 170 2.47 9.67 -9.11
CA THR A 170 2.05 10.02 -7.74
C THR A 170 2.76 11.28 -7.23
N VAL A 171 4.03 11.47 -7.57
CA VAL A 171 4.75 12.72 -7.24
C VAL A 171 4.15 13.90 -7.98
N ILE A 172 3.77 13.76 -9.25
CA ILE A 172 3.13 14.83 -10.03
C ILE A 172 1.78 15.20 -9.43
N ILE A 173 0.88 14.25 -9.21
CA ILE A 173 -0.46 14.53 -8.68
C ILE A 173 -0.39 15.10 -7.25
N GLY A 174 0.45 14.52 -6.38
CA GLY A 174 0.69 15.02 -5.04
C GLY A 174 1.26 16.45 -5.05
N GLY A 175 2.23 16.71 -5.94
CA GLY A 175 2.84 18.03 -6.12
C GLY A 175 1.84 19.08 -6.57
N VAL A 176 0.96 18.75 -7.52
CA VAL A 176 -0.10 19.68 -7.99
C VAL A 176 -1.13 19.93 -6.88
N GLY A 177 -1.51 18.89 -6.11
CA GLY A 177 -2.39 19.07 -4.94
C GLY A 177 -1.76 19.95 -3.86
N LEU A 178 -0.48 19.74 -3.55
CA LEU A 178 0.26 20.58 -2.60
C LEU A 178 0.41 22.03 -3.11
N LEU A 179 0.56 22.22 -4.42
CA LEU A 179 0.61 23.55 -5.03
C LEU A 179 -0.72 24.29 -4.86
N LEU A 180 -1.87 23.62 -5.03
CA LEU A 180 -3.18 24.17 -4.74
C LEU A 180 -3.32 24.54 -3.26
N ILE A 181 -2.94 23.64 -2.35
CA ILE A 181 -3.01 23.88 -0.91
C ILE A 181 -2.14 25.10 -0.53
N ALA A 182 -0.90 25.15 -0.99
CA ALA A 182 0.01 26.24 -0.71
C ALA A 182 -0.51 27.59 -1.26
N SER A 183 -1.01 27.58 -2.51
CA SER A 183 -1.58 28.80 -3.10
C SER A 183 -2.85 29.25 -2.37
N SER A 184 -3.68 28.32 -1.91
CA SER A 184 -4.91 28.65 -1.17
C SER A 184 -4.62 29.35 0.15
N VAL A 185 -3.53 29.01 0.85
CA VAL A 185 -3.10 29.67 2.09
C VAL A 185 -2.67 31.14 1.82
N ILE A 186 -2.11 31.40 0.63
CA ILE A 186 -1.61 32.73 0.26
C ILE A 186 -2.73 33.62 -0.27
N THR A 187 -3.66 33.09 -1.04
CA THR A 187 -4.65 33.84 -1.81
C THR A 187 -6.09 33.67 -1.34
N GLY A 188 -6.33 32.74 -0.41
CA GLY A 188 -7.66 32.51 0.14
C GLY A 188 -8.11 33.60 1.11
N ASP A 189 -9.40 33.63 1.38
CA ASP A 189 -10.05 34.57 2.28
C ASP A 189 -10.99 33.84 3.24
N VAL A 190 -10.94 34.21 4.53
CA VAL A 190 -11.86 33.70 5.56
C VAL A 190 -13.32 34.04 5.22
N ALA A 191 -13.55 35.19 4.55
CA ALA A 191 -14.87 35.59 4.09
C ALA A 191 -15.53 34.58 3.14
N ASN A 192 -14.74 33.75 2.43
CA ASN A 192 -15.27 32.66 1.61
C ASN A 192 -15.73 31.45 2.45
N LEU A 193 -15.11 31.23 3.62
CA LEU A 193 -15.44 30.09 4.50
C LEU A 193 -16.72 30.33 5.31
N GLU A 194 -16.88 31.54 5.88
CA GLU A 194 -17.96 31.85 6.84
C GLU A 194 -19.35 31.48 6.34
N PRO A 195 -19.74 31.77 5.07
CA PRO A 195 -21.07 31.44 4.56
C PRO A 195 -21.30 29.95 4.30
N GLN A 196 -20.24 29.13 4.27
CA GLN A 196 -20.29 27.73 3.82
C GLN A 196 -19.54 26.74 4.73
N LEU A 197 -19.37 27.07 6.01
CA LEU A 197 -18.73 26.15 6.95
C LEU A 197 -19.52 24.85 7.09
N PHE A 198 -20.84 24.96 7.23
CA PHE A 198 -21.78 23.86 7.33
C PHE A 198 -23.02 24.13 6.48
N VAL A 199 -23.67 23.05 6.02
CA VAL A 199 -24.97 23.12 5.33
C VAL A 199 -26.07 22.68 6.30
N GLY A 200 -27.06 23.55 6.50
CA GLY A 200 -28.27 23.32 7.33
C GLY A 200 -28.44 24.36 8.45
N ASP A 201 -29.72 24.60 8.79
CA ASP A 201 -30.13 25.62 9.75
C ASP A 201 -30.33 25.10 11.18
N SER A 202 -30.12 23.80 11.39
CA SER A 202 -30.24 23.13 12.69
C SER A 202 -29.18 22.06 12.88
N ALA A 203 -28.86 21.74 14.14
CA ALA A 203 -27.90 20.68 14.44
C ALA A 203 -28.24 19.35 13.75
N SER A 204 -29.52 19.01 13.64
CA SER A 204 -29.97 17.78 12.97
C SER A 204 -29.71 17.81 11.46
N THR A 205 -29.92 18.94 10.78
CA THR A 205 -29.67 19.09 9.34
C THR A 205 -28.17 19.12 9.06
N VAL A 206 -27.38 19.80 9.90
CA VAL A 206 -25.91 19.80 9.82
C VAL A 206 -25.35 18.37 9.99
N ILE A 207 -25.81 17.62 10.98
CA ILE A 207 -25.38 16.23 11.16
C ILE A 207 -25.72 15.39 9.92
N LYS A 208 -26.93 15.53 9.36
CA LYS A 208 -27.32 14.82 8.14
C LYS A 208 -26.43 15.20 6.95
N SER A 209 -26.09 16.47 6.79
CA SER A 209 -25.24 16.95 5.70
C SER A 209 -23.82 16.39 5.83
N VAL A 210 -23.23 16.36 7.03
CA VAL A 210 -21.94 15.74 7.31
C VAL A 210 -21.96 14.24 6.99
N PHE A 211 -23.00 13.53 7.44
CA PHE A 211 -23.16 12.10 7.14
C PHE A 211 -23.36 11.83 5.66
N SER A 212 -24.03 12.71 4.91
CA SER A 212 -24.20 12.56 3.46
C SER A 212 -22.85 12.57 2.70
N VAL A 213 -21.85 13.29 3.23
CA VAL A 213 -20.47 13.25 2.73
C VAL A 213 -19.77 12.00 3.25
N ALA A 214 -19.87 11.69 4.55
CA ALA A 214 -19.17 10.55 5.16
C ALA A 214 -19.50 9.22 4.48
N VAL A 215 -20.73 9.01 4.04
CA VAL A 215 -21.18 7.75 3.40
C VAL A 215 -20.49 7.49 2.05
N VAL A 216 -20.10 8.52 1.30
CA VAL A 216 -19.42 8.34 -0.01
C VAL A 216 -17.91 8.26 0.11
N THR A 217 -17.33 8.61 1.26
CA THR A 217 -15.87 8.68 1.43
C THR A 217 -15.13 7.34 1.35
N PRO A 218 -15.69 6.17 1.74
CA PRO A 218 -14.97 4.90 1.64
C PRO A 218 -14.46 4.61 0.24
N PHE A 219 -15.20 5.00 -0.80
CA PHE A 219 -14.78 4.89 -2.19
C PHE A 219 -13.43 5.56 -2.46
N PHE A 220 -13.22 6.76 -1.91
CA PHE A 220 -12.01 7.55 -2.12
C PHE A 220 -10.79 7.04 -1.34
N PHE A 221 -10.98 6.06 -0.47
CA PHE A 221 -9.90 5.45 0.31
C PHE A 221 -9.60 4.00 -0.13
N ILE A 222 -10.25 3.47 -1.18
CA ILE A 222 -9.88 2.19 -1.76
C ILE A 222 -8.49 2.32 -2.38
N GLY A 223 -7.59 1.37 -2.10
CA GLY A 223 -6.24 1.36 -2.65
C GLY A 223 -5.14 0.93 -1.67
N PHE A 224 -5.28 1.14 -0.36
CA PHE A 224 -4.33 0.60 0.63
C PHE A 224 -4.30 -0.93 0.63
N ASP A 225 -5.40 -1.55 0.27
CA ASP A 225 -5.66 -2.98 0.15
C ASP A 225 -4.96 -3.64 -1.05
N VAL A 226 -4.36 -2.86 -1.96
CA VAL A 226 -3.46 -3.37 -3.01
C VAL A 226 -2.13 -3.89 -2.41
N ILE A 227 -1.69 -3.34 -1.27
CA ILE A 227 -0.44 -3.77 -0.62
C ILE A 227 -0.45 -5.28 -0.29
N PRO A 228 -1.46 -5.82 0.42
CA PRO A 228 -1.52 -7.26 0.70
C PRO A 228 -1.64 -8.14 -0.54
N GLN A 229 -2.21 -7.64 -1.63
CA GLN A 229 -2.27 -8.41 -2.87
C GLN A 229 -0.89 -8.71 -3.44
N ALA A 230 0.02 -7.75 -3.35
CA ALA A 230 1.38 -7.86 -3.86
C ALA A 230 2.42 -8.22 -2.77
N ALA A 231 2.00 -8.78 -1.65
CA ALA A 231 2.84 -8.97 -0.46
C ALA A 231 4.11 -9.80 -0.73
N GLU A 232 4.09 -10.77 -1.63
CA GLU A 232 5.26 -11.57 -2.01
C GLU A 232 6.31 -10.78 -2.81
N GLU A 233 5.91 -9.69 -3.48
CA GLU A 233 6.79 -8.83 -4.27
C GLU A 233 7.46 -7.73 -3.42
N ILE A 234 7.09 -7.62 -2.14
CA ILE A 234 7.57 -6.58 -1.22
C ILE A 234 8.95 -6.94 -0.66
N ASN A 235 9.89 -6.00 -0.82
CA ASN A 235 11.26 -6.09 -0.33
C ASN A 235 11.47 -5.20 0.90
N VAL A 236 10.64 -5.40 1.94
CA VAL A 236 10.65 -4.61 3.17
C VAL A 236 10.40 -5.53 4.37
N PRO A 237 11.01 -5.28 5.55
CA PRO A 237 10.71 -6.05 6.76
C PRO A 237 9.22 -6.05 7.09
N LEU A 238 8.67 -7.22 7.44
CA LEU A 238 7.23 -7.44 7.62
C LEU A 238 6.57 -6.45 8.59
N LYS A 239 7.28 -6.10 9.68
CA LYS A 239 6.81 -5.11 10.66
C LYS A 239 6.58 -3.71 10.05
N LYS A 240 7.33 -3.35 9.01
CA LYS A 240 7.24 -2.03 8.35
C LYS A 240 6.09 -1.96 7.36
N ILE A 241 5.70 -3.07 6.75
CA ILE A 241 4.57 -3.13 5.80
C ILE A 241 3.31 -2.55 6.45
N GLY A 242 2.96 -3.01 7.67
CA GLY A 242 1.81 -2.50 8.39
C GLY A 242 1.89 -1.00 8.71
N LYS A 243 3.09 -0.49 9.07
CA LYS A 243 3.28 0.94 9.33
C LYS A 243 3.09 1.79 8.06
N ILE A 244 3.63 1.34 6.92
CA ILE A 244 3.51 2.04 5.64
C ILE A 244 2.06 2.07 5.17
N MET A 245 1.33 0.98 5.34
CA MET A 245 -0.09 0.90 5.03
C MET A 245 -0.90 1.94 5.83
N ILE A 246 -0.69 2.01 7.14
CA ILE A 246 -1.37 2.99 7.98
C ILE A 246 -0.96 4.42 7.61
N LEU A 247 0.32 4.65 7.31
CA LEU A 247 0.81 5.95 6.87
C LEU A 247 0.13 6.40 5.57
N SER A 248 -0.03 5.51 4.59
CA SER A 248 -0.70 5.84 3.32
C SER A 248 -2.16 6.29 3.53
N ILE A 249 -2.88 5.62 4.45
CA ILE A 249 -4.26 6.00 4.81
C ILE A 249 -4.30 7.39 5.45
N VAL A 250 -3.43 7.63 6.44
CA VAL A 250 -3.38 8.93 7.14
C VAL A 250 -3.03 10.06 6.16
N LEU A 251 -2.06 9.84 5.27
CA LEU A 251 -1.70 10.82 4.25
C LEU A 251 -2.87 11.12 3.31
N ALA A 252 -3.64 10.10 2.89
CA ALA A 252 -4.80 10.31 2.04
C ALA A 252 -5.90 11.12 2.74
N VAL A 253 -6.22 10.81 4.01
CA VAL A 253 -7.21 11.56 4.80
C VAL A 253 -6.81 13.03 4.94
N VAL A 254 -5.54 13.28 5.28
CA VAL A 254 -5.01 14.65 5.42
C VAL A 254 -5.03 15.36 4.07
N PHE A 255 -4.64 14.71 2.99
CA PHE A 255 -4.66 15.28 1.65
C PHE A 255 -6.05 15.73 1.24
N TYR A 256 -7.07 14.86 1.38
CA TYR A 256 -8.45 15.19 1.06
C TYR A 256 -8.98 16.36 1.90
N ALA A 257 -8.73 16.34 3.21
CA ALA A 257 -9.15 17.42 4.10
C ALA A 257 -8.52 18.76 3.71
N LEU A 258 -7.22 18.78 3.38
CA LEU A 258 -6.53 20.00 2.96
C LEU A 258 -6.99 20.50 1.58
N ILE A 259 -7.31 19.62 0.64
CA ILE A 259 -7.90 20.00 -0.65
C ILE A 259 -9.26 20.66 -0.46
N ILE A 260 -10.15 20.03 0.33
CA ILE A 260 -11.49 20.57 0.62
C ILE A 260 -11.36 21.95 1.26
N PHE A 261 -10.48 22.09 2.25
CA PHE A 261 -10.19 23.37 2.89
C PHE A 261 -9.69 24.40 1.87
N GLY A 262 -8.67 24.04 1.07
CA GLY A 262 -8.07 24.94 0.09
C GLY A 262 -9.05 25.44 -0.96
N VAL A 263 -9.92 24.57 -1.46
CA VAL A 263 -10.97 24.94 -2.41
C VAL A 263 -11.95 25.91 -1.77
N GLY A 264 -12.49 25.60 -0.58
CA GLY A 264 -13.45 26.46 0.10
C GLY A 264 -12.86 27.77 0.61
N TYR A 265 -11.53 27.82 0.83
CA TYR A 265 -10.84 29.04 1.25
C TYR A 265 -10.62 30.02 0.08
N VAL A 266 -10.49 29.50 -1.15
CA VAL A 266 -10.33 30.30 -2.38
C VAL A 266 -11.65 30.65 -3.04
N MET A 267 -12.63 29.75 -3.04
CA MET A 267 -13.90 29.84 -3.78
C MET A 267 -15.04 30.24 -2.85
N SER A 268 -15.76 31.29 -3.19
CA SER A 268 -17.01 31.63 -2.52
C SER A 268 -18.12 30.64 -2.90
N PRO A 269 -19.26 30.57 -2.17
CA PRO A 269 -20.41 29.75 -2.53
C PRO A 269 -20.91 29.99 -3.95
N ALA A 270 -20.94 31.26 -4.39
CA ALA A 270 -21.36 31.64 -5.74
C ALA A 270 -20.37 31.16 -6.81
N ASP A 271 -19.06 31.20 -6.52
CA ASP A 271 -18.04 30.67 -7.43
C ASP A 271 -18.17 29.15 -7.59
N ILE A 272 -18.41 28.42 -6.49
CA ILE A 272 -18.61 26.97 -6.49
C ILE A 272 -19.84 26.60 -7.32
N GLU A 273 -20.96 27.28 -7.11
CA GLU A 273 -22.21 27.05 -7.86
C GLU A 273 -22.02 27.35 -9.36
N SER A 274 -21.35 28.45 -9.69
CA SER A 274 -21.02 28.82 -11.07
C SER A 274 -20.12 27.79 -11.73
N SER A 275 -19.11 27.29 -11.01
CA SER A 275 -18.18 26.28 -11.51
C SER A 275 -18.89 24.94 -11.72
N LEU A 276 -19.73 24.50 -10.78
CA LEU A 276 -20.52 23.24 -10.91
C LEU A 276 -21.47 23.29 -12.10
N SER A 277 -22.10 24.45 -12.36
CA SER A 277 -23.00 24.65 -13.51
C SER A 277 -22.24 24.81 -14.83
N GLY A 278 -20.97 25.24 -14.79
CA GLY A 278 -20.12 25.51 -15.94
C GLY A 278 -19.17 24.35 -16.28
N SER A 279 -17.94 24.42 -15.78
CA SER A 279 -16.89 23.43 -16.04
C SER A 279 -17.14 22.10 -15.33
N GLY A 280 -17.80 22.11 -14.18
CA GLY A 280 -17.95 20.97 -13.28
C GLY A 280 -16.64 20.58 -12.55
N LEU A 281 -15.56 21.38 -12.70
CA LEU A 281 -14.24 21.10 -12.14
C LEU A 281 -13.83 22.18 -11.13
N VAL A 282 -14.57 22.27 -10.02
CA VAL A 282 -14.41 23.31 -8.99
C VAL A 282 -12.96 23.43 -8.51
N THR A 283 -12.26 22.34 -8.33
CA THR A 283 -10.86 22.32 -7.88
C THR A 283 -9.92 22.95 -8.92
N ALA A 284 -10.18 22.73 -10.22
CA ALA A 284 -9.39 23.33 -11.29
C ALA A 284 -9.66 24.83 -11.40
N ASP A 285 -10.91 25.26 -11.19
CA ASP A 285 -11.28 26.67 -11.19
C ASP A 285 -10.74 27.38 -9.94
N ALA A 286 -10.69 26.69 -8.77
CA ALA A 286 -10.03 27.18 -7.58
C ALA A 286 -8.52 27.46 -7.83
N MET A 287 -7.85 26.54 -8.53
CA MET A 287 -6.44 26.73 -8.91
C MET A 287 -6.27 27.92 -9.87
N ALA A 288 -7.18 28.06 -10.86
CA ALA A 288 -7.16 29.22 -11.76
C ALA A 288 -7.35 30.52 -11.01
N LYS A 289 -8.28 30.56 -10.06
CA LYS A 289 -8.56 31.75 -9.23
C LYS A 289 -7.38 32.08 -8.31
N ALA A 290 -6.80 31.08 -7.64
CA ALA A 290 -5.65 31.28 -6.74
C ALA A 290 -4.44 31.88 -7.45
N PHE A 291 -4.21 31.53 -8.72
CA PHE A 291 -3.08 32.06 -9.50
C PHE A 291 -3.47 33.17 -10.46
N ASN A 292 -4.74 33.54 -10.52
CA ASN A 292 -5.29 34.46 -11.52
C ASN A 292 -4.88 34.09 -12.96
N SER A 293 -4.94 32.78 -13.27
CA SER A 293 -4.44 32.21 -14.54
C SER A 293 -5.19 30.95 -14.94
N SER A 294 -5.82 31.00 -16.12
CA SER A 294 -6.49 29.82 -16.72
C SER A 294 -5.50 28.70 -17.10
N VAL A 295 -4.21 28.99 -17.24
CA VAL A 295 -3.18 27.98 -17.48
C VAL A 295 -3.06 27.05 -16.26
N MET A 296 -3.21 27.59 -15.06
CA MET A 296 -3.08 26.81 -13.82
C MET A 296 -4.23 25.81 -13.63
N SER A 297 -5.44 26.13 -14.12
CA SER A 297 -6.53 25.15 -14.22
C SER A 297 -6.11 23.93 -15.07
N LYS A 298 -5.50 24.18 -16.25
CA LYS A 298 -5.02 23.10 -17.11
C LYS A 298 -3.88 22.29 -16.47
N VAL A 299 -2.98 22.96 -15.73
CA VAL A 299 -1.92 22.28 -14.96
C VAL A 299 -2.53 21.33 -13.92
N LEU A 300 -3.57 21.76 -13.21
CA LEU A 300 -4.28 20.92 -12.25
C LEU A 300 -4.98 19.75 -12.94
N ILE A 301 -5.64 19.98 -14.07
CA ILE A 301 -6.32 18.93 -14.83
C ILE A 301 -5.31 17.88 -15.32
N VAL A 302 -4.16 18.30 -15.88
CA VAL A 302 -3.10 17.38 -16.33
C VAL A 302 -2.50 16.60 -15.14
N GLY A 303 -2.25 17.29 -14.02
CA GLY A 303 -1.81 16.63 -12.78
C GLY A 303 -2.84 15.62 -12.28
N GLY A 304 -4.12 15.97 -12.30
CA GLY A 304 -5.21 15.08 -11.94
C GLY A 304 -5.35 13.86 -12.86
N MET A 305 -5.08 14.00 -14.17
CA MET A 305 -5.01 12.84 -15.09
C MET A 305 -3.97 11.82 -14.67
N CYS A 306 -2.87 12.25 -14.04
CA CYS A 306 -1.91 11.33 -13.45
C CYS A 306 -2.55 10.45 -12.38
N GLY A 307 -3.53 10.97 -11.62
CA GLY A 307 -4.28 10.21 -10.62
C GLY A 307 -5.13 9.10 -11.21
N ILE A 308 -5.71 9.30 -12.39
CA ILE A 308 -6.41 8.22 -13.12
C ILE A 308 -5.45 7.08 -13.43
N ILE A 309 -4.27 7.42 -13.95
CA ILE A 309 -3.28 6.41 -14.35
C ILE A 309 -2.71 5.69 -13.12
N THR A 310 -2.53 6.39 -11.99
CA THR A 310 -2.04 5.77 -10.74
C THR A 310 -3.05 4.81 -10.12
N SER A 311 -4.33 5.17 -10.05
CA SER A 311 -5.38 4.26 -9.57
C SER A 311 -5.53 3.07 -10.52
N TRP A 312 -5.60 3.30 -11.82
CA TRP A 312 -5.65 2.25 -12.83
C TRP A 312 -4.52 1.24 -12.69
N ASN A 313 -3.27 1.72 -12.59
CA ASN A 313 -2.09 0.89 -12.41
C ASN A 313 -2.17 0.05 -11.13
N SER A 314 -2.52 0.67 -10.01
CA SER A 314 -2.60 -0.02 -8.71
C SER A 314 -3.66 -1.12 -8.71
N PHE A 315 -4.83 -0.87 -9.30
CA PHE A 315 -5.89 -1.88 -9.36
C PHE A 315 -5.65 -2.99 -10.38
N LEU A 316 -4.89 -2.75 -11.45
CA LEU A 316 -4.35 -3.81 -12.29
C LEU A 316 -3.38 -4.71 -11.52
N ILE A 317 -2.50 -4.12 -10.70
CA ILE A 317 -1.60 -4.85 -9.82
C ILE A 317 -2.44 -5.70 -8.84
N GLY A 318 -3.30 -5.07 -8.04
CA GLY A 318 -4.10 -5.75 -7.02
C GLY A 318 -4.99 -6.85 -7.58
N GLY A 319 -5.82 -6.51 -8.57
CA GLY A 319 -6.79 -7.45 -9.17
C GLY A 319 -6.13 -8.67 -9.81
N SER A 320 -5.00 -8.48 -10.49
CA SER A 320 -4.31 -9.60 -11.12
C SER A 320 -3.68 -10.57 -10.11
N ARG A 321 -3.19 -10.07 -8.97
CA ARG A 321 -2.63 -10.90 -7.89
C ARG A 321 -3.72 -11.61 -7.09
N ALA A 322 -4.85 -10.95 -6.83
CA ALA A 322 -6.02 -11.57 -6.22
C ALA A 322 -6.53 -12.74 -7.07
N MET A 323 -6.67 -12.56 -8.39
CA MET A 323 -7.04 -13.62 -9.32
C MET A 323 -5.99 -14.73 -9.38
N TYR A 324 -4.70 -14.39 -9.38
CA TYR A 324 -3.61 -15.36 -9.33
C TYR A 324 -3.76 -16.29 -8.12
N SER A 325 -3.94 -15.73 -6.93
CA SER A 325 -4.07 -16.49 -5.68
C SER A 325 -5.30 -17.41 -5.67
N MET A 326 -6.45 -16.94 -6.16
CA MET A 326 -7.65 -17.78 -6.33
C MET A 326 -7.40 -18.94 -7.31
N ALA A 327 -6.69 -18.69 -8.42
CA ALA A 327 -6.38 -19.71 -9.41
C ALA A 327 -5.33 -20.71 -8.88
N GLU A 328 -4.39 -20.25 -8.05
CA GLU A 328 -3.43 -21.13 -7.38
C GLU A 328 -4.12 -22.12 -6.43
N SER A 329 -5.18 -21.68 -5.75
CA SER A 329 -6.05 -22.51 -4.93
C SER A 329 -7.10 -23.31 -5.74
N TYR A 330 -7.03 -23.32 -7.07
CA TYR A 330 -7.96 -24.00 -7.96
C TYR A 330 -9.44 -23.58 -7.83
N MET A 331 -9.70 -22.39 -7.29
CA MET A 331 -11.06 -21.85 -7.14
C MET A 331 -11.59 -21.17 -8.41
N ILE A 332 -10.68 -20.66 -9.26
CA ILE A 332 -10.96 -20.20 -10.62
C ILE A 332 -10.01 -20.90 -11.60
N PRO A 333 -10.20 -20.79 -12.93
CA PRO A 333 -9.40 -21.53 -13.89
C PRO A 333 -7.90 -21.35 -13.73
N ARG A 334 -7.17 -22.46 -13.65
CA ARG A 334 -5.72 -22.53 -13.42
C ARG A 334 -4.85 -21.65 -14.34
N PRO A 335 -5.20 -21.39 -15.63
CA PRO A 335 -4.42 -20.49 -16.48
C PRO A 335 -4.16 -19.11 -15.87
N PHE A 336 -5.03 -18.60 -14.98
CA PHE A 336 -4.85 -17.30 -14.33
C PHE A 336 -3.70 -17.27 -13.29
N SER A 337 -3.22 -18.42 -12.83
CA SER A 337 -2.03 -18.52 -11.98
C SER A 337 -0.71 -18.70 -12.75
N LYS A 338 -0.73 -18.52 -14.09
CA LYS A 338 0.49 -18.64 -14.89
C LYS A 338 1.25 -17.32 -14.91
N LEU A 339 2.47 -17.34 -14.36
CA LEU A 339 3.37 -16.20 -14.38
C LEU A 339 4.16 -16.10 -15.69
N HIS A 340 4.50 -14.88 -16.07
CA HIS A 340 5.41 -14.61 -17.19
C HIS A 340 6.82 -15.15 -16.86
N LYS A 341 7.45 -15.85 -17.80
CA LYS A 341 8.75 -16.51 -17.55
C LYS A 341 9.84 -15.54 -17.09
N LYS A 342 9.91 -14.34 -17.71
CA LYS A 342 10.94 -13.32 -17.45
C LYS A 342 10.50 -12.30 -16.39
N HIS A 343 9.26 -11.83 -16.45
CA HIS A 343 8.80 -10.68 -15.65
C HIS A 343 8.03 -11.08 -14.39
N LYS A 344 7.77 -12.37 -14.19
CA LYS A 344 7.08 -12.94 -13.01
C LYS A 344 5.73 -12.28 -12.70
N THR A 345 5.02 -11.80 -13.73
CA THR A 345 3.69 -11.17 -13.62
C THR A 345 2.59 -12.14 -14.06
N PRO A 346 1.37 -12.09 -13.49
CA PRO A 346 0.25 -12.97 -13.83
C PRO A 346 -0.44 -12.53 -15.14
N VAL A 347 0.16 -12.87 -16.28
CA VAL A 347 -0.21 -12.37 -17.63
C VAL A 347 -1.67 -12.60 -17.96
N ASN A 348 -2.19 -13.82 -17.73
CA ASN A 348 -3.57 -14.13 -18.13
C ASN A 348 -4.60 -13.36 -17.30
N ALA A 349 -4.32 -13.13 -16.01
CA ALA A 349 -5.17 -12.29 -15.17
C ALA A 349 -5.12 -10.82 -15.64
N LEU A 350 -3.93 -10.30 -15.96
CA LEU A 350 -3.75 -8.96 -16.52
C LEU A 350 -4.45 -8.81 -17.87
N LEU A 351 -4.37 -9.81 -18.75
CA LEU A 351 -5.07 -9.79 -20.06
C LEU A 351 -6.59 -9.83 -19.90
N LEU A 352 -7.12 -10.56 -18.89
CA LEU A 352 -8.57 -10.55 -18.63
C LEU A 352 -9.03 -9.17 -18.14
N ILE A 353 -8.39 -8.63 -17.10
CA ILE A 353 -8.76 -7.33 -16.52
C ILE A 353 -8.54 -6.21 -17.55
N GLY A 354 -7.41 -6.22 -18.24
CA GLY A 354 -7.10 -5.29 -19.32
C GLY A 354 -8.05 -5.40 -20.51
N GLY A 355 -8.45 -6.61 -20.88
CA GLY A 355 -9.46 -6.85 -21.91
C GLY A 355 -10.84 -6.30 -21.52
N LEU A 356 -11.24 -6.44 -20.25
CA LEU A 356 -12.46 -5.81 -19.73
C LEU A 356 -12.36 -4.28 -19.78
N SER A 357 -11.19 -3.69 -19.47
CA SER A 357 -10.99 -2.24 -19.57
C SER A 357 -10.99 -1.72 -21.03
N VAL A 358 -10.61 -2.55 -22.01
CA VAL A 358 -10.76 -2.25 -23.44
C VAL A 358 -12.23 -2.34 -23.88
N ALA A 359 -12.97 -3.28 -23.34
CA ALA A 359 -14.39 -3.49 -23.69
C ALA A 359 -15.33 -2.46 -23.01
N ALA A 360 -15.00 -2.03 -21.80
CA ALA A 360 -15.86 -1.15 -21.00
C ALA A 360 -16.25 0.18 -21.67
N PRO A 361 -15.36 0.91 -22.37
CA PRO A 361 -15.70 2.16 -23.06
C PRO A 361 -16.83 2.04 -24.10
N PHE A 362 -17.05 0.87 -24.68
CA PHE A 362 -18.16 0.65 -25.61
C PHE A 362 -19.54 0.73 -24.93
N LEU A 363 -19.60 0.59 -23.61
CA LEU A 363 -20.83 0.64 -22.81
C LEU A 363 -21.21 2.06 -22.37
N GLY A 364 -20.35 3.05 -22.61
CA GLY A 364 -20.57 4.44 -22.25
C GLY A 364 -20.43 4.72 -20.76
N ARG A 365 -20.23 6.00 -20.41
CA ARG A 365 -19.89 6.45 -19.06
C ARG A 365 -20.95 6.10 -18.00
N LYS A 366 -22.23 6.15 -18.33
CA LYS A 366 -23.32 5.92 -17.36
C LYS A 366 -23.36 4.49 -16.85
N MET A 367 -23.12 3.52 -17.73
CA MET A 367 -23.04 2.10 -17.34
C MET A 367 -21.83 1.84 -16.43
N LEU A 368 -20.74 2.60 -16.61
CA LEU A 368 -19.54 2.45 -15.79
C LEU A 368 -19.70 2.99 -14.37
N VAL A 369 -20.53 4.01 -14.16
CA VAL A 369 -20.89 4.46 -12.80
C VAL A 369 -21.57 3.31 -12.06
N TRP A 370 -22.51 2.60 -12.70
CA TRP A 370 -23.16 1.43 -12.09
C TRP A 370 -22.17 0.31 -11.75
N ILE A 371 -21.15 0.07 -12.62
CA ILE A 371 -20.10 -0.92 -12.34
C ILE A 371 -19.28 -0.51 -11.11
N VAL A 372 -18.95 0.78 -10.98
CA VAL A 372 -18.20 1.32 -9.84
C VAL A 372 -18.98 1.18 -8.54
N ASP A 373 -20.26 1.51 -8.53
CA ASP A 373 -21.08 1.41 -7.32
C ASP A 373 -21.27 -0.06 -6.90
N ALA A 374 -21.46 -0.97 -7.86
CA ALA A 374 -21.45 -2.41 -7.61
C ALA A 374 -20.09 -2.88 -7.05
N GLY A 375 -18.97 -2.34 -7.57
CA GLY A 375 -17.62 -2.62 -7.09
C GLY A 375 -17.38 -2.13 -5.67
N ASN A 376 -17.88 -0.95 -5.32
CA ASN A 376 -17.78 -0.38 -3.97
C ASN A 376 -18.48 -1.24 -2.92
N PHE A 377 -19.68 -1.74 -3.25
CA PHE A 377 -20.35 -2.72 -2.42
C PHE A 377 -19.48 -3.95 -2.18
N GLY A 378 -18.83 -4.47 -3.24
CA GLY A 378 -17.88 -5.59 -3.15
C GLY A 378 -16.68 -5.29 -2.23
N CYS A 379 -16.08 -4.10 -2.35
CA CYS A 379 -14.97 -3.68 -1.47
C CYS A 379 -15.39 -3.61 -0.01
N CYS A 380 -16.54 -2.98 0.29
CA CYS A 380 -17.05 -2.88 1.66
C CYS A 380 -17.33 -4.27 2.27
N LEU A 381 -17.87 -5.19 1.47
CA LEU A 381 -18.09 -6.58 1.88
C LEU A 381 -16.76 -7.28 2.20
N ALA A 382 -15.76 -7.13 1.34
CA ALA A 382 -14.43 -7.72 1.57
C ALA A 382 -13.79 -7.14 2.83
N TYR A 383 -13.85 -5.83 3.04
CA TYR A 383 -13.33 -5.17 4.25
C TYR A 383 -13.98 -5.70 5.53
N CYS A 384 -15.31 -5.88 5.51
CA CYS A 384 -16.04 -6.47 6.63
C CYS A 384 -15.57 -7.92 6.90
N MET A 385 -15.38 -8.71 5.85
CA MET A 385 -14.93 -10.11 5.97
C MET A 385 -13.47 -10.20 6.44
N VAL A 386 -12.58 -9.30 6.01
CA VAL A 386 -11.18 -9.25 6.50
C VAL A 386 -11.13 -8.81 7.96
N ALA A 387 -11.92 -7.80 8.35
CA ALA A 387 -12.04 -7.39 9.75
C ALA A 387 -12.57 -8.53 10.64
N ALA A 388 -13.54 -9.29 10.17
CA ALA A 388 -14.02 -10.50 10.83
C ALA A 388 -12.93 -11.58 10.90
N SER A 389 -12.18 -11.79 9.81
CA SER A 389 -11.05 -12.74 9.76
C SER A 389 -9.96 -12.39 10.78
N PHE A 390 -9.68 -11.11 10.97
CA PHE A 390 -8.74 -10.62 11.98
C PHE A 390 -9.16 -11.06 13.40
N ILE A 391 -10.43 -10.88 13.78
CA ILE A 391 -10.95 -11.31 15.08
C ILE A 391 -10.88 -12.84 15.21
N ILE A 392 -11.35 -13.56 14.17
CA ILE A 392 -11.39 -15.02 14.16
C ILE A 392 -9.98 -15.62 14.33
N LEU A 393 -8.98 -15.10 13.60
CA LEU A 393 -7.61 -15.61 13.66
C LEU A 393 -6.91 -15.30 14.97
N ARG A 394 -7.31 -14.24 15.69
CA ARG A 394 -6.81 -13.98 17.03
C ARG A 394 -7.27 -15.03 18.05
N THR A 395 -8.42 -15.65 17.81
CA THR A 395 -8.98 -16.71 18.68
C THR A 395 -8.61 -18.12 18.21
N LYS A 396 -8.65 -18.39 16.88
CA LYS A 396 -8.35 -19.71 16.31
C LYS A 396 -6.87 -20.03 16.19
N ALA A 397 -6.03 -19.01 16.00
CA ALA A 397 -4.58 -19.16 15.83
C ALA A 397 -3.80 -18.19 16.73
N PRO A 398 -3.90 -18.31 18.07
CA PRO A 398 -3.23 -17.40 19.00
C PRO A 398 -1.71 -17.43 18.85
N GLU A 399 -1.12 -18.58 18.51
CA GLU A 399 0.32 -18.79 18.34
C GLU A 399 0.88 -18.28 17.02
N MET A 400 0.03 -17.76 16.12
CA MET A 400 0.50 -17.20 14.85
C MET A 400 1.46 -16.03 15.12
N ALA A 401 2.62 -16.05 14.47
CA ALA A 401 3.57 -14.94 14.51
C ALA A 401 2.95 -13.67 13.92
N ARG A 402 3.04 -12.56 14.65
CA ARG A 402 2.51 -11.25 14.22
C ARG A 402 3.59 -10.18 14.37
N PRO A 403 4.43 -9.99 13.35
CA PRO A 403 5.50 -8.99 13.38
C PRO A 403 4.98 -7.57 13.63
N TYR A 404 3.80 -7.25 13.08
CA TYR A 404 3.02 -6.07 13.40
C TYR A 404 1.77 -6.50 14.18
N LYS A 405 1.68 -6.11 15.45
CA LYS A 405 0.61 -6.56 16.37
C LYS A 405 -0.23 -5.38 16.83
N VAL A 406 -1.51 -5.41 16.51
CA VAL A 406 -2.48 -4.37 16.91
C VAL A 406 -2.83 -4.52 18.39
N LYS A 407 -2.74 -3.41 19.14
CA LYS A 407 -3.21 -3.35 20.54
C LYS A 407 -4.74 -3.32 20.57
N HIS A 408 -5.33 -3.80 21.66
CA HIS A 408 -6.80 -3.80 21.86
C HIS A 408 -7.59 -4.39 20.67
N TYR A 409 -7.10 -5.51 20.12
CA TYR A 409 -7.62 -6.11 18.89
C TYR A 409 -9.14 -6.33 18.86
N LYS A 410 -9.76 -6.63 20.03
CA LYS A 410 -11.22 -6.83 20.13
C LYS A 410 -11.97 -5.54 19.80
N ILE A 411 -11.51 -4.41 20.34
CA ILE A 411 -12.12 -3.09 20.10
C ILE A 411 -11.88 -2.68 18.65
N VAL A 412 -10.63 -2.75 18.18
CA VAL A 412 -10.26 -2.40 16.81
C VAL A 412 -11.03 -3.23 15.80
N GLY A 413 -11.05 -4.56 15.99
CA GLY A 413 -11.78 -5.46 15.09
C GLY A 413 -13.29 -5.26 15.14
N ALA A 414 -13.88 -5.05 16.33
CA ALA A 414 -15.32 -4.77 16.45
C ALA A 414 -15.71 -3.47 15.73
N ILE A 415 -14.94 -2.38 15.91
CA ILE A 415 -15.17 -1.12 15.20
C ILE A 415 -15.05 -1.33 13.68
N ALA A 416 -14.00 -2.01 13.22
CA ALA A 416 -13.79 -2.28 11.80
C ALA A 416 -14.95 -3.08 11.18
N VAL A 417 -15.42 -4.15 11.85
CA VAL A 417 -16.57 -4.96 11.40
C VAL A 417 -17.85 -4.14 11.41
N LEU A 418 -18.12 -3.39 12.49
CA LEU A 418 -19.36 -2.62 12.61
C LEU A 418 -19.44 -1.50 11.56
N MET A 419 -18.35 -0.77 11.36
CA MET A 419 -18.33 0.35 10.40
C MET A 419 -18.37 -0.15 8.95
N SER A 420 -17.57 -1.16 8.58
CA SER A 420 -17.62 -1.73 7.23
C SER A 420 -18.93 -2.48 6.96
N GLY A 421 -19.45 -3.20 7.95
CA GLY A 421 -20.77 -3.85 7.89
C GLY A 421 -21.91 -2.85 7.76
N PHE A 422 -21.84 -1.72 8.48
CA PHE A 422 -22.77 -0.61 8.33
C PHE A 422 -22.79 -0.09 6.88
N MET A 423 -21.62 0.08 6.26
CA MET A 423 -21.56 0.50 4.85
C MET A 423 -22.20 -0.52 3.91
N VAL A 424 -21.94 -1.81 4.10
CA VAL A 424 -22.61 -2.88 3.31
C VAL A 424 -24.14 -2.75 3.42
N VAL A 425 -24.65 -2.53 4.63
CA VAL A 425 -26.09 -2.38 4.89
C VAL A 425 -26.65 -1.11 4.22
N MET A 426 -25.90 0.00 4.22
CA MET A 426 -26.32 1.26 3.57
C MET A 426 -26.51 1.09 2.05
N TYR A 427 -25.72 0.26 1.38
CA TYR A 427 -25.94 -0.07 -0.04
C TYR A 427 -27.24 -0.85 -0.29
N MET A 428 -27.78 -1.51 0.74
CA MET A 428 -28.99 -2.33 0.65
C MET A 428 -30.28 -1.58 1.05
N ILE A 429 -30.18 -0.53 1.87
CA ILE A 429 -31.36 0.20 2.41
C ILE A 429 -31.81 1.28 1.43
N PRO A 430 -33.06 1.22 0.92
CA PRO A 430 -33.61 2.27 0.07
C PRO A 430 -33.62 3.65 0.76
N GLY A 431 -33.15 4.68 0.04
CA GLY A 431 -33.14 6.06 0.54
C GLY A 431 -31.93 6.40 1.43
N SER A 432 -30.95 5.53 1.58
CA SER A 432 -29.74 5.77 2.36
C SER A 432 -28.78 6.80 1.73
N GLY A 433 -28.98 7.18 0.47
CA GLY A 433 -28.06 8.01 -0.33
C GLY A 433 -26.95 7.21 -1.02
N SER A 434 -26.74 5.94 -0.64
CA SER A 434 -25.79 5.00 -1.28
C SER A 434 -26.48 3.73 -1.78
N THR A 435 -27.82 3.68 -1.76
CA THR A 435 -28.60 2.50 -2.18
C THR A 435 -28.30 2.13 -3.62
N LEU A 436 -27.94 0.87 -3.85
CA LEU A 436 -27.75 0.34 -5.20
C LEU A 436 -29.07 0.34 -5.97
N VAL A 437 -29.04 0.86 -7.20
CA VAL A 437 -30.17 0.78 -8.12
C VAL A 437 -30.27 -0.60 -8.77
N VAL A 438 -31.38 -0.89 -9.44
CA VAL A 438 -31.64 -2.21 -10.03
C VAL A 438 -30.53 -2.65 -11.00
N GLN A 439 -29.98 -1.72 -11.76
CA GLN A 439 -28.90 -1.97 -12.73
C GLN A 439 -27.60 -2.40 -12.02
N GLU A 440 -27.27 -1.78 -10.89
CA GLU A 440 -26.11 -2.10 -10.06
C GLU A 440 -26.26 -3.47 -9.39
N TRP A 441 -27.47 -3.78 -8.89
CA TRP A 441 -27.79 -5.13 -8.40
C TRP A 441 -27.71 -6.19 -9.50
N ALA A 442 -28.09 -5.87 -10.73
CA ALA A 442 -27.93 -6.77 -11.86
C ALA A 442 -26.45 -7.05 -12.15
N MET A 443 -25.58 -6.06 -11.98
CA MET A 443 -24.12 -6.23 -12.14
C MET A 443 -23.53 -7.08 -11.01
N VAL A 444 -23.90 -6.82 -9.75
CA VAL A 444 -23.49 -7.67 -8.60
C VAL A 444 -23.96 -9.11 -8.82
N GLY A 445 -25.23 -9.27 -9.26
CA GLY A 445 -25.80 -10.58 -9.56
C GLY A 445 -25.09 -11.31 -10.69
N GLY A 446 -24.84 -10.62 -11.80
CA GLY A 446 -24.11 -11.16 -12.95
C GLY A 446 -22.68 -11.59 -12.59
N TRP A 447 -21.97 -10.75 -11.82
CA TRP A 447 -20.64 -11.08 -11.30
C TRP A 447 -20.67 -12.29 -10.34
N SER A 448 -21.67 -12.34 -9.47
CA SER A 448 -21.85 -13.47 -8.55
C SER A 448 -22.15 -14.78 -9.29
N ILE A 449 -23.00 -14.73 -10.32
CA ILE A 449 -23.29 -15.89 -11.17
C ILE A 449 -22.02 -16.38 -11.88
N LEU A 450 -21.23 -15.46 -12.44
CA LEU A 450 -19.93 -15.80 -13.05
C LEU A 450 -19.00 -16.49 -12.05
N GLY A 451 -18.94 -15.98 -10.82
CA GLY A 451 -18.18 -16.60 -9.73
C GLY A 451 -18.65 -18.01 -9.41
N VAL A 452 -19.96 -18.22 -9.30
CA VAL A 452 -20.56 -19.54 -9.05
C VAL A 452 -20.24 -20.51 -10.20
N VAL A 453 -20.33 -20.06 -11.45
CA VAL A 453 -19.97 -20.86 -12.64
C VAL A 453 -18.50 -21.29 -12.59
N PHE A 454 -17.58 -20.35 -12.26
CA PHE A 454 -16.17 -20.70 -12.09
C PHE A 454 -15.95 -21.69 -10.94
N CYS A 455 -16.58 -21.44 -9.79
CA CYS A 455 -16.47 -22.30 -8.61
C CYS A 455 -16.95 -23.74 -8.92
N ILE A 456 -18.13 -23.90 -9.50
CA ILE A 456 -18.69 -25.21 -9.87
C ILE A 456 -17.83 -25.87 -10.94
N GLY A 457 -17.48 -25.16 -12.02
CA GLY A 457 -16.65 -25.68 -13.10
C GLY A 457 -15.28 -26.15 -12.61
N CYS A 458 -14.63 -25.38 -11.73
CA CYS A 458 -13.35 -25.75 -11.13
C CYS A 458 -13.49 -26.92 -10.14
N LYS A 459 -14.55 -26.96 -9.33
CA LYS A 459 -14.83 -28.08 -8.43
C LYS A 459 -15.01 -29.39 -9.19
N LEU A 460 -15.75 -29.38 -10.30
CA LEU A 460 -15.95 -30.56 -11.16
C LEU A 460 -14.64 -30.99 -11.85
N LYS A 461 -13.85 -30.02 -12.33
CA LYS A 461 -12.61 -30.28 -13.07
C LYS A 461 -11.45 -30.73 -12.18
N TYR A 462 -11.25 -30.07 -11.03
CA TYR A 462 -10.07 -30.27 -10.19
C TYR A 462 -10.30 -31.18 -8.98
N LYS A 463 -11.57 -31.51 -8.69
CA LYS A 463 -11.98 -32.47 -7.65
C LYS A 463 -11.29 -32.19 -6.30
N GLU A 464 -10.44 -33.14 -5.84
CA GLU A 464 -9.74 -33.03 -4.54
C GLU A 464 -8.77 -31.86 -4.43
N LYS A 465 -8.27 -31.36 -5.57
CA LYS A 465 -7.39 -30.17 -5.59
C LYS A 465 -8.15 -28.85 -5.47
N PHE A 466 -9.48 -28.87 -5.68
CA PHE A 466 -10.31 -27.67 -5.55
C PHE A 466 -10.18 -27.09 -4.14
N ALA A 467 -9.95 -25.79 -4.07
CA ALA A 467 -9.79 -25.05 -2.82
C ALA A 467 -8.63 -25.55 -1.93
N SER A 468 -7.60 -26.19 -2.52
CA SER A 468 -6.38 -26.49 -1.79
C SER A 468 -5.58 -25.21 -1.58
N HIS A 469 -5.28 -24.86 -0.33
CA HIS A 469 -4.42 -23.73 0.00
C HIS A 469 -2.96 -24.19 0.09
N ILE A 470 -2.07 -23.43 -0.54
CA ILE A 470 -0.62 -23.66 -0.49
C ILE A 470 -0.01 -22.56 0.36
N ASP A 471 0.59 -22.95 1.48
CA ASP A 471 1.38 -22.01 2.28
C ASP A 471 2.70 -21.70 1.56
N VAL A 472 2.97 -20.43 1.31
CA VAL A 472 4.22 -19.95 0.69
C VAL A 472 5.19 -19.56 1.79
N GLU A 473 6.45 -19.99 1.66
CA GLU A 473 7.53 -19.56 2.52
C GLU A 473 8.06 -18.21 2.03
N VAL A 474 7.80 -17.15 2.79
CA VAL A 474 8.35 -15.82 2.50
C VAL A 474 9.58 -15.63 3.36
N GLU A 475 10.74 -15.54 2.73
CA GLU A 475 12.01 -15.27 3.38
C GLU A 475 11.96 -13.90 4.08
N GLU A 476 12.19 -13.87 5.39
CA GLU A 476 12.25 -12.61 6.15
C GLU A 476 13.53 -11.85 5.74
N LEU A 477 13.35 -10.64 5.23
CA LEU A 477 14.48 -9.81 4.82
C LEU A 477 15.07 -9.06 6.02
N ASN A 478 16.30 -9.41 6.35
CA ASN A 478 17.16 -8.64 7.25
C ASN A 478 17.90 -7.52 6.49
N THR A 479 17.18 -6.71 5.74
CA THR A 479 17.79 -5.56 5.05
C THR A 479 17.76 -4.32 5.93
N GLU A 480 18.87 -3.59 5.96
CA GLU A 480 18.93 -2.25 6.56
C GLU A 480 17.90 -1.34 5.88
N PRO A 481 17.26 -0.43 6.63
CA PRO A 481 16.23 0.46 6.11
C PRO A 481 16.80 1.34 5.00
N ASP A 482 16.02 1.51 3.91
CA ASP A 482 16.34 2.48 2.89
C ASP A 482 16.26 3.93 3.46
N ALA A 483 16.88 4.89 2.75
CA ALA A 483 16.97 6.28 3.20
C ALA A 483 15.59 6.91 3.50
N VAL A 484 14.54 6.51 2.78
CA VAL A 484 13.17 7.02 2.95
C VAL A 484 12.55 6.51 4.25
N THR A 485 12.71 5.22 4.54
CA THR A 485 12.21 4.63 5.79
C THR A 485 12.92 5.24 6.99
N THR A 486 14.24 5.50 6.88
CA THR A 486 15.03 6.18 7.92
C THR A 486 14.58 7.63 8.11
N THR A 487 14.25 8.34 7.03
CA THR A 487 13.74 9.72 7.09
C THR A 487 12.35 9.77 7.70
N LEU A 488 11.47 8.84 7.33
CA LEU A 488 10.12 8.72 7.91
C LEU A 488 10.14 8.32 9.38
N GLU A 489 11.03 7.41 9.78
CA GLU A 489 11.22 7.05 11.19
C GLU A 489 11.75 8.22 12.00
N LYS A 490 12.71 9.00 11.48
CA LYS A 490 13.20 10.23 12.11
C LYS A 490 12.11 11.31 12.21
N ALA A 491 11.30 11.52 11.17
CA ALA A 491 10.19 12.47 11.21
C ALA A 491 9.14 12.05 12.25
N LEU A 492 8.79 10.76 12.32
CA LEU A 492 7.87 10.22 13.33
C LEU A 492 8.46 10.27 14.76
N GLU A 493 9.77 10.10 14.91
CA GLU A 493 10.46 10.26 16.19
C GLU A 493 10.51 11.73 16.62
N THR A 494 10.70 12.66 15.68
CA THR A 494 10.68 14.12 15.97
C THR A 494 9.30 14.54 16.46
N VAL A 495 8.22 14.07 15.81
CA VAL A 495 6.84 14.35 16.24
C VAL A 495 6.50 13.68 17.58
N ARG A 496 7.12 12.54 17.89
CA ARG A 496 6.98 11.88 19.21
C ARG A 496 7.79 12.55 20.31
N SER A 497 8.98 13.06 20.00
CA SER A 497 9.87 13.69 20.99
C SER A 497 9.37 15.05 21.48
N GLU A 498 8.51 15.74 20.70
CA GLU A 498 7.90 16.99 21.14
C GLU A 498 6.73 16.82 22.14
N LYS A 499 6.26 15.60 22.42
CA LYS A 499 5.08 15.32 23.26
C LYS A 499 5.28 14.42 24.47
N VAL A 500 6.50 13.99 24.77
CA VAL A 500 6.74 13.11 25.93
C VAL A 500 7.92 13.64 26.73
N GLU A 501 7.66 14.16 27.94
CA GLU A 501 8.66 14.24 29.00
C GLU A 501 9.28 12.84 29.17
N LYS A 502 10.62 12.80 29.20
CA LYS A 502 11.39 11.57 29.26
C LYS A 502 11.06 10.76 30.51
N GLU A 503 10.24 9.75 30.42
CA GLU A 503 10.40 8.58 31.28
C GLU A 503 11.60 7.77 30.77
N GLU A 504 12.67 7.74 31.53
CA GLU A 504 13.83 6.87 31.28
C GLU A 504 13.35 5.41 31.31
N THR A 505 13.24 4.79 30.10
CA THR A 505 13.09 3.33 30.02
C THR A 505 14.35 2.71 30.64
N PRO A 506 14.26 1.85 31.67
CA PRO A 506 15.42 1.22 32.24
C PRO A 506 16.16 0.43 31.16
N ALA A 507 17.45 0.72 30.99
CA ALA A 507 18.30 -0.01 30.05
C ALA A 507 18.30 -1.50 30.41
N ILE A 508 17.86 -2.35 29.47
CA ILE A 508 17.94 -3.80 29.66
C ILE A 508 19.42 -4.18 29.63
N ASP A 509 19.94 -4.60 30.74
CA ASP A 509 21.31 -5.07 30.92
C ASP A 509 21.29 -6.48 31.52
N PHE A 510 21.79 -7.47 30.77
CA PHE A 510 21.89 -8.83 31.24
C PHE A 510 23.11 -9.56 30.69
N SER A 511 23.56 -10.58 31.40
CA SER A 511 24.56 -11.54 30.94
C SER A 511 23.97 -12.94 31.00
N TYR A 512 24.19 -13.71 29.92
CA TYR A 512 23.68 -15.08 29.78
C TYR A 512 24.77 -16.00 29.25
N PHE A 513 24.92 -17.19 29.85
CA PHE A 513 25.88 -18.21 29.46
C PHE A 513 25.20 -19.52 29.10
N LEU A 514 25.33 -19.97 27.83
CA LEU A 514 24.80 -21.26 27.36
C LEU A 514 25.48 -21.68 26.06
N PRO A 515 26.28 -22.56 26.04
CA PRO A 515 27.72 -22.71 26.22
C PRO A 515 28.55 -21.47 25.76
N VAL A 516 27.87 -20.41 25.43
CA VAL A 516 28.42 -19.12 24.97
C VAL A 516 28.08 -18.07 26.02
N ASN A 517 29.08 -17.29 26.42
CA ASN A 517 28.88 -16.15 27.30
C ASN A 517 28.32 -14.97 26.52
N ILE A 518 27.08 -14.58 26.79
CA ILE A 518 26.41 -13.45 26.12
C ILE A 518 26.39 -12.27 27.10
N VAL A 519 26.99 -11.14 26.67
CA VAL A 519 26.97 -9.87 27.38
C VAL A 519 26.24 -8.85 26.54
N PHE A 520 25.01 -8.49 26.93
CA PHE A 520 24.11 -7.60 26.21
C PHE A 520 23.87 -6.30 26.98
N GLY A 521 23.75 -5.18 26.25
CA GLY A 521 23.40 -3.87 26.81
C GLY A 521 24.11 -2.70 26.11
N SER A 522 23.55 -1.50 26.28
CA SER A 522 24.16 -0.28 25.70
C SER A 522 25.57 -0.05 26.28
N GLY A 523 26.54 0.23 25.41
CA GLY A 523 27.94 0.49 25.81
C GLY A 523 28.76 -0.75 26.19
N LYS A 524 28.20 -1.98 26.15
CA LYS A 524 28.92 -3.22 26.50
C LYS A 524 30.10 -3.54 25.59
N VAL A 525 30.20 -2.92 24.42
CA VAL A 525 31.38 -3.03 23.54
C VAL A 525 32.69 -2.67 24.25
N LYS A 526 32.62 -1.81 25.29
CA LYS A 526 33.78 -1.45 26.12
C LYS A 526 34.38 -2.64 26.90
N LYS A 527 33.63 -3.74 27.05
CA LYS A 527 34.10 -4.97 27.71
C LYS A 527 34.79 -5.94 26.76
N ALA A 528 34.89 -5.61 25.48
CA ALA A 528 35.50 -6.51 24.47
C ALA A 528 36.93 -6.94 24.85
N GLY A 529 37.76 -6.00 25.31
CA GLY A 529 39.10 -6.28 25.74
C GLY A 529 39.18 -7.19 26.99
N GLU A 530 38.40 -6.88 28.00
CA GLU A 530 38.32 -7.69 29.23
C GLU A 530 37.89 -9.13 28.94
N LEU A 531 36.90 -9.31 28.06
CA LEU A 531 36.38 -10.62 27.71
C LEU A 531 37.31 -11.40 26.77
N THR A 532 38.14 -10.73 25.95
CA THR A 532 39.07 -11.38 25.02
C THR A 532 40.42 -11.74 25.67
N LYS A 533 40.88 -10.94 26.62
CA LYS A 533 42.20 -11.09 27.28
C LYS A 533 42.51 -12.49 27.78
N PRO A 534 41.59 -13.27 28.37
CA PRO A 534 41.88 -14.63 28.82
C PRO A 534 42.22 -15.62 27.71
N TYR A 535 41.93 -15.31 26.46
CA TYR A 535 42.02 -16.23 25.32
C TYR A 535 43.27 -16.00 24.44
N GLY A 536 43.95 -14.85 24.57
CA GLY A 536 45.12 -14.58 23.76
C GLY A 536 45.77 -13.22 24.06
N LYS A 537 46.90 -12.96 23.37
CA LYS A 537 47.66 -11.70 23.44
C LYS A 537 47.60 -10.89 22.18
N LYS A 538 47.35 -11.55 21.03
CA LYS A 538 47.28 -10.90 19.72
C LYS A 538 45.99 -11.27 18.98
N ALA A 539 45.12 -10.30 18.82
CA ALA A 539 43.77 -10.49 18.27
C ALA A 539 43.71 -10.19 16.77
N LEU A 540 43.20 -11.13 15.98
CA LEU A 540 42.75 -10.86 14.62
C LEU A 540 41.34 -10.31 14.67
N ILE A 541 41.12 -9.05 14.28
CA ILE A 541 39.80 -8.44 14.14
C ILE A 541 39.29 -8.72 12.74
N VAL A 542 38.28 -9.57 12.61
CA VAL A 542 37.64 -9.92 11.35
C VAL A 542 36.40 -9.06 11.14
N THR A 543 36.32 -8.39 10.00
CA THR A 543 35.22 -7.46 9.67
C THR A 543 34.91 -7.42 8.17
N GLY A 544 33.79 -6.81 7.77
CA GLY A 544 33.50 -6.48 6.38
C GLY A 544 34.23 -5.22 5.92
N ARG A 545 34.24 -4.99 4.61
CA ARG A 545 35.06 -3.97 3.94
C ARG A 545 34.90 -2.53 4.46
N SER A 546 33.68 -2.13 4.91
CA SER A 546 33.44 -0.72 5.22
C SER A 546 32.51 -0.44 6.40
N SER A 547 31.57 -1.31 6.74
CA SER A 547 30.48 -1.01 7.71
C SER A 547 31.01 -0.80 9.13
N ALA A 548 31.90 -1.66 9.62
CA ALA A 548 32.46 -1.54 10.96
C ALA A 548 33.31 -0.27 11.15
N LYS A 549 34.01 0.14 10.10
CA LYS A 549 34.79 1.40 10.09
C LYS A 549 33.90 2.62 10.06
N LYS A 550 32.90 2.64 9.14
CA LYS A 550 31.99 3.78 8.99
C LYS A 550 31.11 4.03 10.23
N SER A 551 30.75 2.98 10.94
CA SER A 551 29.98 3.10 12.20
C SER A 551 30.81 3.46 13.42
N GLY A 552 32.14 3.49 13.31
CA GLY A 552 33.07 3.71 14.43
C GLY A 552 33.12 2.56 15.44
N ILE A 553 32.45 1.42 15.16
CA ILE A 553 32.47 0.26 16.09
C ILE A 553 33.81 -0.44 16.07
N TYR A 554 34.50 -0.45 14.93
CA TYR A 554 35.83 -0.99 14.80
C TYR A 554 36.80 -0.32 15.78
N ASP A 555 36.85 1.01 15.79
CA ASP A 555 37.77 1.78 16.66
C ASP A 555 37.48 1.50 18.14
N LYS A 556 36.18 1.49 18.51
CA LYS A 556 35.75 1.19 19.90
C LYS A 556 36.17 -0.21 20.36
N VAL A 557 36.11 -1.22 19.48
CA VAL A 557 36.56 -2.58 19.82
C VAL A 557 38.08 -2.64 19.88
N LYS A 558 38.77 -2.05 18.91
CA LYS A 558 40.21 -1.96 18.88
C LYS A 558 40.76 -1.30 20.15
N ASP A 559 40.25 -0.10 20.48
CA ASP A 559 40.66 0.63 21.68
C ASP A 559 40.43 -0.19 22.96
N SER A 560 39.32 -0.92 23.04
CA SER A 560 39.03 -1.79 24.17
C SER A 560 40.00 -2.96 24.30
N LEU A 561 40.40 -3.56 23.18
CA LEU A 561 41.39 -4.66 23.14
C LEU A 561 42.77 -4.16 23.52
N GLU A 562 43.20 -3.04 22.96
CA GLU A 562 44.50 -2.43 23.22
C GLU A 562 44.63 -1.93 24.67
N ALA A 563 43.55 -1.32 25.21
CA ALA A 563 43.50 -0.93 26.61
C ALA A 563 43.59 -2.14 27.58
N ALA A 564 43.16 -3.33 27.16
CA ALA A 564 43.32 -4.56 27.92
C ALA A 564 44.70 -5.22 27.77
N GLY A 565 45.57 -4.64 26.92
CA GLY A 565 46.96 -5.11 26.70
C GLY A 565 47.10 -6.14 25.55
N LEU A 566 46.09 -6.26 24.66
CA LEU A 566 46.21 -7.08 23.46
C LEU A 566 46.76 -6.23 22.30
N THR A 567 47.54 -6.85 21.41
CA THR A 567 47.87 -6.28 20.10
C THR A 567 46.82 -6.68 19.08
N THR A 568 46.50 -5.81 18.11
CA THR A 568 45.42 -6.06 17.16
C THR A 568 45.92 -6.02 15.72
N VAL A 569 45.40 -6.92 14.87
CA VAL A 569 45.58 -6.92 13.42
C VAL A 569 44.21 -7.05 12.78
N MET A 570 43.95 -6.37 11.65
CA MET A 570 42.66 -6.35 11.02
C MET A 570 42.63 -7.16 9.73
N TYR A 571 41.56 -7.95 9.54
CA TYR A 571 41.20 -8.60 8.29
C TYR A 571 39.81 -8.13 7.86
N ASP A 572 39.70 -7.30 6.82
CA ASP A 572 38.50 -6.61 6.39
C ASP A 572 37.94 -7.08 5.04
N LYS A 573 38.33 -8.26 4.57
CA LYS A 573 37.98 -8.77 3.24
C LYS A 573 36.67 -9.58 3.20
N VAL A 574 35.99 -9.77 4.32
CA VAL A 574 34.76 -10.59 4.37
C VAL A 574 33.62 -9.88 3.65
N SER A 575 33.03 -10.58 2.67
CA SER A 575 31.83 -10.16 1.95
C SER A 575 30.59 -10.88 2.48
N GLN A 576 29.41 -10.47 2.01
CA GLN A 576 28.17 -11.21 2.25
C GLN A 576 28.27 -12.61 1.61
N ASN A 577 27.87 -13.65 2.33
CA ASN A 577 28.03 -15.05 1.93
C ASN A 577 29.49 -15.37 1.58
N PRO A 578 30.40 -15.37 2.59
CA PRO A 578 31.83 -15.55 2.35
C PRO A 578 32.13 -16.94 1.76
N LEU A 579 33.08 -16.96 0.81
CA LEU A 579 33.57 -18.19 0.22
C LEU A 579 34.60 -18.89 1.14
N THR A 580 34.78 -20.18 0.96
CA THR A 580 35.85 -20.95 1.65
C THR A 580 37.21 -20.33 1.45
N THR A 581 37.51 -19.86 0.23
CA THR A 581 38.77 -19.16 -0.10
C THR A 581 39.00 -17.91 0.74
N THR A 582 37.93 -17.15 1.10
CA THR A 582 38.04 -15.98 2.00
C THR A 582 38.43 -16.41 3.42
N ALA A 583 37.93 -17.55 3.88
CA ALA A 583 38.27 -18.09 5.20
C ALA A 583 39.73 -18.64 5.20
N GLU A 584 40.15 -19.31 4.12
CA GLU A 584 41.50 -19.80 3.94
C GLU A 584 42.53 -18.66 3.88
N GLU A 585 42.25 -17.59 3.12
CA GLU A 585 43.07 -16.38 3.09
C GLU A 585 43.17 -15.72 4.48
N GLY A 586 42.04 -15.63 5.18
CA GLY A 586 41.99 -15.09 6.54
C GLY A 586 42.79 -15.92 7.53
N ALA A 587 42.77 -17.24 7.40
CA ALA A 587 43.52 -18.16 8.24
C ALA A 587 45.01 -18.07 7.97
N ALA A 588 45.43 -17.99 6.70
CA ALA A 588 46.82 -17.75 6.33
C ALA A 588 47.33 -16.42 6.89
N PHE A 589 46.53 -15.36 6.77
CA PHE A 589 46.84 -14.05 7.32
C PHE A 589 46.95 -14.07 8.87
N ALA A 590 46.08 -14.84 9.56
CA ALA A 590 46.17 -15.04 11.01
C ALA A 590 47.47 -15.72 11.43
N LYS A 591 47.90 -16.78 10.70
CA LYS A 591 49.16 -17.52 10.94
C LYS A 591 50.37 -16.63 10.70
N GLU A 592 50.43 -15.93 9.57
CA GLU A 592 51.50 -15.00 9.21
C GLU A 592 51.71 -13.91 10.28
N ASN A 593 50.62 -13.41 10.81
CA ASN A 593 50.65 -12.37 11.84
C ASN A 593 50.73 -12.93 13.28
N HIS A 594 50.87 -14.22 13.46
CA HIS A 594 50.92 -14.88 14.79
C HIS A 594 49.77 -14.49 15.71
N CYS A 595 48.54 -14.46 15.18
CA CYS A 595 47.35 -14.18 15.97
C CYS A 595 46.92 -15.42 16.76
N ASP A 596 46.59 -15.26 18.05
CA ASP A 596 46.20 -16.33 18.97
C ASP A 596 44.71 -16.29 19.35
N VAL A 597 44.01 -15.21 19.01
CA VAL A 597 42.56 -15.07 19.22
C VAL A 597 41.90 -14.34 18.05
N VAL A 598 40.67 -14.74 17.70
CA VAL A 598 39.87 -14.09 16.63
C VAL A 598 38.69 -13.35 17.24
N VAL A 599 38.50 -12.10 16.85
CA VAL A 599 37.39 -11.22 17.27
C VAL A 599 36.63 -10.80 16.03
N ALA A 600 35.33 -11.14 15.95
CA ALA A 600 34.46 -10.80 14.82
C ALA A 600 33.65 -9.54 15.11
N ILE A 601 33.60 -8.59 14.16
CA ILE A 601 32.76 -7.39 14.24
C ILE A 601 31.81 -7.37 13.05
N GLY A 602 30.56 -7.76 13.28
CA GLY A 602 29.52 -7.73 12.23
C GLY A 602 28.41 -8.74 12.43
N GLY A 603 27.62 -8.96 11.38
CA GLY A 603 26.51 -9.91 11.35
C GLY A 603 26.95 -11.36 11.09
N GLY A 604 25.96 -12.24 10.83
CA GLY A 604 26.17 -13.69 10.68
C GLY A 604 27.30 -14.09 9.73
N SER A 605 27.35 -13.53 8.51
CA SER A 605 28.40 -13.84 7.52
C SER A 605 29.81 -13.59 8.03
N ILE A 606 30.02 -12.53 8.82
CA ILE A 606 31.33 -12.21 9.38
C ILE A 606 31.65 -13.15 10.54
N MET A 607 30.68 -13.44 11.41
CA MET A 607 30.85 -14.36 12.51
C MET A 607 31.18 -15.79 12.05
N ASP A 608 30.49 -16.27 11.00
CA ASP A 608 30.72 -17.60 10.45
C ASP A 608 32.07 -17.70 9.73
N CYS A 609 32.45 -16.67 8.96
CA CYS A 609 33.80 -16.61 8.38
C CYS A 609 34.89 -16.56 9.45
N ALA A 610 34.67 -15.79 10.52
CA ALA A 610 35.65 -15.69 11.62
C ALA A 610 35.80 -17.02 12.38
N LYS A 611 34.74 -17.81 12.57
CA LYS A 611 34.80 -19.17 13.13
C LYS A 611 35.61 -20.10 12.23
N ALA A 612 35.36 -20.04 10.90
CA ALA A 612 36.14 -20.83 9.92
C ALA A 612 37.62 -20.43 9.92
N ILE A 613 37.95 -19.12 9.95
CA ILE A 613 39.31 -18.62 10.09
C ILE A 613 39.97 -19.15 11.35
N ALA A 614 39.29 -19.07 12.50
CA ALA A 614 39.80 -19.54 13.79
C ALA A 614 40.10 -21.06 13.77
N PHE A 615 39.22 -21.84 13.15
CA PHE A 615 39.39 -23.28 12.98
C PHE A 615 40.59 -23.60 12.07
N LEU A 616 40.65 -23.01 10.87
CA LEU A 616 41.70 -23.25 9.87
C LEU A 616 43.06 -22.68 10.29
N SER A 617 43.12 -21.69 11.16
CA SER A 617 44.37 -21.15 11.68
C SER A 617 45.04 -22.06 12.71
N LYS A 618 44.29 -22.96 13.36
CA LYS A 618 44.84 -23.95 14.31
C LYS A 618 45.24 -25.27 13.67
N ASN A 619 44.63 -25.62 12.55
CA ASN A 619 44.95 -26.79 11.76
C ASN A 619 45.87 -26.39 10.57
#